data_2693a4de07faff1f3d25e8883706893e
#
_entry.id   2693a4de07faff1f3d25e8883706893e
#
_cell.length_a   1.000
_cell.length_b   1.000
_cell.length_c   1.000
_cell.angle_alpha   90.00
_cell.angle_beta   90.00
_cell.angle_gamma   90.00
#
_symmetry.space_group_name_H-M   'P 1'
#
loop_
_entity.id
_entity.type
_entity.pdbx_description
1 polymer ?
#
loop_
_entity_poly.entity_id
_entity_poly.type
_entity_poly.pdbx_seq_one_letter_code
_entity_poly.pdbx_strand_id
1 'polypeptide(L)' 'MKGYTTENGYMGFVNGDYRLFASEADYREWMED' A
#
# COMPACT_ATOMS: atom_id res chain seq x y z
N MET A 1 -7.96 -2.38 5.31
CA MET A 1 -6.91 -1.91 4.40
C MET A 1 -7.49 -1.65 3.02
N LYS A 2 -7.02 -0.63 2.38
CA LYS A 2 -7.57 -0.21 1.12
C LYS A 2 -6.46 -0.01 0.11
N GLY A 3 -6.49 -0.75 -0.99
CA GLY A 3 -5.45 -0.64 -1.97
C GLY A 3 -5.62 -1.63 -3.09
N TYR A 4 -4.68 -1.63 -4.01
CA TYR A 4 -4.76 -2.53 -5.16
C TYR A 4 -3.38 -2.74 -5.75
N THR A 5 -3.22 -3.89 -6.39
CA THR A 5 -1.95 -4.26 -7.00
C THR A 5 -1.79 -3.55 -8.34
N THR A 6 -0.59 -3.07 -8.60
CA THR A 6 -0.28 -2.43 -9.86
C THR A 6 0.93 -3.08 -10.49
N GLU A 7 1.21 -2.64 -11.69
CA GLU A 7 2.36 -3.10 -12.43
C GLU A 7 3.66 -2.80 -11.70
N ASN A 8 3.70 -1.69 -11.00
CA ASN A 8 4.91 -1.22 -10.35
C ASN A 8 4.97 -1.56 -8.87
N GLY A 9 3.94 -2.23 -8.37
CA GLY A 9 3.92 -2.59 -6.97
C GLY A 9 2.51 -2.60 -6.44
N TYR A 10 2.32 -2.00 -5.29
CA TYR A 10 1.03 -2.00 -4.64
C TYR A 10 0.67 -0.58 -4.20
N MET A 11 -0.48 -0.11 -4.64
CA MET A 11 -0.96 1.21 -4.21
C MET A 11 -1.81 1.05 -2.97
N GLY A 12 -1.31 1.56 -1.86
CA GLY A 12 -2.02 1.50 -0.60
C GLY A 12 -2.55 2.86 -0.18
N PHE A 13 -3.72 2.86 0.41
CA PHE A 13 -4.36 4.10 0.85
C PHE A 13 -3.84 4.48 2.23
N VAL A 14 -3.23 5.66 2.32
CA VAL A 14 -2.63 6.14 3.56
C VAL A 14 -2.98 7.61 3.75
N ASN A 15 -3.61 7.92 4.89
CA ASN A 15 -3.89 9.32 5.27
C ASN A 15 -4.61 10.10 4.19
N GLY A 16 -5.55 9.48 3.50
CA GLY A 16 -6.34 10.17 2.50
C GLY A 16 -5.72 10.17 1.12
N ASP A 17 -4.56 9.54 0.95
CA ASP A 17 -3.89 9.50 -0.35
C ASP A 17 -3.38 8.10 -0.62
N TYR A 18 -3.24 7.77 -1.90
CA TYR A 18 -2.64 6.50 -2.28
C TYR A 18 -1.13 6.65 -2.34
N ARG A 19 -0.45 5.60 -1.94
CA ARG A 19 0.99 5.57 -1.89
C ARG A 19 1.49 4.30 -2.55
N LEU A 20 2.57 4.39 -3.31
CA LEU A 20 3.12 3.22 -3.96
C LEU A 20 4.05 2.47 -3.02
N PHE A 21 3.79 1.19 -2.84
CA PHE A 21 4.63 0.31 -2.03
C PHE A 21 5.21 -0.78 -2.92
N ALA A 22 6.29 -1.37 -2.48
CA ALA A 22 6.92 -2.44 -3.25
C ALA A 22 5.99 -3.64 -3.39
N SER A 23 5.19 -3.91 -2.36
CA SER A 23 4.25 -5.03 -2.39
C SER A 23 3.19 -4.80 -1.35
N GLU A 24 2.15 -5.66 -1.40
CA GLU A 24 1.10 -5.59 -0.40
C GLU A 24 1.67 -5.86 0.99
N ALA A 25 2.65 -6.74 1.08
CA ALA A 25 3.26 -7.04 2.37
C ALA A 25 3.89 -5.80 2.97
N ASP A 26 4.54 -5.00 2.13
CA ASP A 26 5.15 -3.75 2.60
C ASP A 26 4.10 -2.78 3.10
N TYR A 27 2.98 -2.71 2.40
CA TYR A 27 1.89 -1.84 2.81
C TYR A 27 1.31 -2.30 4.15
N ARG A 28 1.14 -3.60 4.31
CA ARG A 28 0.59 -4.15 5.56
C ARG A 28 1.51 -3.85 6.72
N GLU A 29 2.80 -3.99 6.50
CA GLU A 29 3.79 -3.67 7.53
C GLU A 29 3.74 -2.19 7.90
N TRP A 30 3.55 -1.36 6.89
CA TRP A 30 3.46 0.07 7.12
C TRP A 30 2.26 0.43 7.99
N MET A 31 1.12 -0.20 7.70
CA MET A 31 -0.12 0.09 8.41
C MET A 31 -0.19 -0.59 9.77
N GLU A 32 0.59 -1.61 9.96
CA GLU A 32 0.59 -2.36 11.20
C GLU A 32 1.48 -1.69 12.21
N ASP A 33 1.01 -1.58 13.42
CA ASP A 33 1.83 -0.95 14.45
C ASP A 33 2.58 -1.91 15.31
#